data_54027134ae9816dae3959dd6967e0d9f
#
_entry.id   54027134ae9816dae3959dd6967e0d9f
#
_cell.length_a   1.000
_cell.length_b   1.000
_cell.length_c   1.000
_cell.angle_alpha   90.00
_cell.angle_beta   90.00
_cell.angle_gamma   90.00
#
_symmetry.space_group_name_H-M   'P 1'
#
loop_
_entity.id
_entity.type
_entity.pdbx_description
1 polymer ?
#
loop_
_entity_poly.entity_id
_entity_poly.type
_entity_poly.pdbx_seq_one_letter_code
_entity_poly.pdbx_strand_id
1 'polypeptide(L)'
;MGEPVVQACALHGWEDCLISIGISAEHALAAVGFAPGTVHNALGTLPLKAFAKIAEYVGEKAALPAATWTLGMNYDLDELGPVGAAIASGSTLGNALRRFSSHFELLQDTSMLEIVVKEDIATISYRILDPEIWPRHHDALFTLGIVAQIIKRAVPDALAEMDFCFECERRETGLPVSGSQILFGGESNTISIPVALLDALMPRGDRNCDLRNLSSLLTQKRRTAPARDRLATIIYARLSQGEINQDELAREIGMSSRTMRRRLSETSLTFQQLLDECRMRQAMLEFKAHPQNSIAQIALRLGYAEHSNFTRAFSRWAGMPPQQYRVMALNAAH
;
A
#
# COMPACT_ATOMS: atom_id res chain seq x y z
N MET A 1 17.16 -5.19 2.46
CA MET A 1 16.36 -4.00 2.09
C MET A 1 16.65 -2.93 3.12
N GLY A 2 16.79 -1.65 2.70
CA GLY A 2 16.68 -0.53 3.62
C GLY A 2 15.31 -0.61 4.31
N GLU A 3 15.16 -0.04 5.51
CA GLU A 3 13.88 0.01 6.18
C GLU A 3 12.93 0.94 5.39
N PRO A 4 11.76 0.45 4.91
CA PRO A 4 10.80 1.30 4.20
C PRO A 4 10.29 2.42 5.08
N VAL A 5 10.13 3.62 4.49
CA VAL A 5 9.70 4.81 5.23
C VAL A 5 8.43 5.40 4.64
N VAL A 6 7.70 6.14 5.49
CA VAL A 6 6.62 7.04 5.13
C VAL A 6 6.99 8.46 5.55
N GLN A 7 6.54 9.46 4.81
CA GLN A 7 6.73 10.87 5.20
C GLN A 7 5.99 11.15 6.52
N ALA A 8 6.65 11.86 7.42
CA ALA A 8 6.08 12.16 8.74
C ALA A 8 4.79 13.00 8.67
N CYS A 9 4.59 13.73 7.57
CA CYS A 9 3.33 14.43 7.31
C CYS A 9 2.10 13.50 7.35
N ALA A 10 2.26 12.18 7.07
CA ALA A 10 1.14 11.23 7.18
C ALA A 10 0.50 11.17 8.58
N LEU A 11 1.22 11.59 9.65
CA LEU A 11 0.68 11.70 10.99
C LEU A 11 0.04 13.08 11.29
N HIS A 12 0.06 14.02 10.36
CA HIS A 12 -0.50 15.35 10.59
C HIS A 12 -2.02 15.27 10.81
N GLY A 13 -2.53 16.02 11.76
CA GLY A 13 -3.94 15.97 12.15
C GLY A 13 -4.38 14.73 12.95
N TRP A 14 -3.49 13.76 13.14
CA TRP A 14 -3.82 12.59 13.96
C TRP A 14 -3.97 12.93 15.44
N GLU A 15 -3.23 13.92 15.94
CA GLU A 15 -3.28 14.30 17.35
C GLU A 15 -4.68 14.76 17.77
N ASP A 16 -5.28 15.68 17.03
CA ASP A 16 -6.63 16.17 17.31
C ASP A 16 -7.67 15.05 17.22
N CYS A 17 -7.52 14.17 16.24
CA CYS A 17 -8.41 13.02 16.12
C CYS A 17 -8.20 12.02 17.25
N LEU A 18 -6.96 11.70 17.63
CA LEU A 18 -6.66 10.82 18.75
C LEU A 18 -7.25 11.35 20.06
N ILE A 19 -7.13 12.66 20.30
CA ILE A 19 -7.76 13.32 21.46
C ILE A 19 -9.29 13.17 21.40
N SER A 20 -9.89 13.38 20.24
CA SER A 20 -11.35 13.29 20.06
C SER A 20 -11.93 11.89 20.30
N ILE A 21 -11.13 10.85 20.06
CA ILE A 21 -11.49 9.44 20.31
C ILE A 21 -10.97 8.90 21.65
N GLY A 22 -10.41 9.79 22.50
CA GLY A 22 -9.93 9.42 23.84
C GLY A 22 -8.59 8.72 23.90
N ILE A 23 -7.79 8.78 22.83
CA ILE A 23 -6.45 8.18 22.76
C ILE A 23 -5.40 9.28 22.89
N SER A 24 -4.46 9.14 23.83
CA SER A 24 -3.29 10.02 23.90
C SER A 24 -2.34 9.73 22.75
N ALA A 25 -1.99 10.77 21.99
CA ALA A 25 -1.00 10.67 20.92
C ALA A 25 0.36 10.15 21.43
N GLU A 26 0.77 10.61 22.63
CA GLU A 26 1.99 10.13 23.28
C GLU A 26 1.92 8.62 23.60
N HIS A 27 0.78 8.15 24.12
CA HIS A 27 0.61 6.71 24.39
C HIS A 27 0.61 5.88 23.11
N ALA A 28 -0.04 6.36 22.03
CA ALA A 28 -0.05 5.67 20.74
C ALA A 28 1.37 5.57 20.15
N LEU A 29 2.15 6.64 20.23
CA LEU A 29 3.54 6.69 19.75
C LEU A 29 4.45 5.81 20.62
N ALA A 30 4.33 5.90 21.95
CA ALA A 30 5.12 5.12 22.88
C ALA A 30 4.84 3.60 22.73
N ALA A 31 3.60 3.20 22.46
CA ALA A 31 3.21 1.80 22.23
C ALA A 31 3.91 1.17 21.02
N VAL A 32 4.37 1.98 20.07
CA VAL A 32 5.11 1.52 18.88
C VAL A 32 6.59 1.91 18.90
N GLY A 33 7.07 2.47 20.01
CA GLY A 33 8.49 2.76 20.26
C GLY A 33 8.98 4.13 19.76
N PHE A 34 8.06 5.08 19.51
CA PHE A 34 8.43 6.45 19.16
C PHE A 34 8.56 7.38 20.38
N ALA A 35 9.47 8.35 20.27
CA ALA A 35 9.61 9.40 21.28
C ALA A 35 8.42 10.38 21.25
N PRO A 36 8.06 10.98 22.40
CA PRO A 36 7.11 12.09 22.45
C PRO A 36 7.56 13.22 21.51
N GLY A 37 6.60 13.84 20.81
CA GLY A 37 6.89 14.94 19.87
C GLY A 37 7.24 14.51 18.44
N THR A 38 7.30 13.22 18.14
CA THR A 38 7.53 12.74 16.76
C THR A 38 6.46 13.24 15.78
N VAL A 39 5.22 13.44 16.25
CA VAL A 39 4.08 13.96 15.45
C VAL A 39 4.31 15.41 15.00
N HIS A 40 5.05 16.20 15.79
CA HIS A 40 5.30 17.61 15.47
C HIS A 40 6.45 17.84 14.48
N ASN A 41 7.22 16.79 14.15
CA ASN A 41 8.34 16.89 13.22
C ASN A 41 7.91 16.48 11.80
N ALA A 42 7.05 17.29 11.18
CA ALA A 42 6.49 17.05 9.85
C ALA A 42 7.51 16.96 8.71
N LEU A 43 8.77 17.30 8.93
CA LEU A 43 9.83 17.37 7.92
C LEU A 43 10.65 16.06 7.77
N GLY A 44 10.34 15.04 8.57
CA GLY A 44 11.09 13.79 8.60
C GLY A 44 10.38 12.63 7.89
N THR A 45 11.00 11.47 8.05
CA THR A 45 10.41 10.18 7.65
C THR A 45 10.27 9.27 8.87
N LEU A 46 9.31 8.37 8.82
CA LEU A 46 9.05 7.35 9.84
C LEU A 46 9.20 5.96 9.24
N PRO A 47 9.66 4.94 9.98
CA PRO A 47 9.57 3.58 9.53
C PRO A 47 8.13 3.20 9.19
N LEU A 48 7.89 2.74 7.96
CA LEU A 48 6.55 2.38 7.50
C LEU A 48 5.89 1.31 8.39
N LYS A 49 6.69 0.35 8.85
CA LYS A 49 6.21 -0.69 9.78
C LYS A 49 5.69 -0.11 11.10
N ALA A 50 6.31 0.93 11.59
CA ALA A 50 5.89 1.58 12.82
C ALA A 50 4.62 2.43 12.59
N PHE A 51 4.53 3.13 11.43
CA PHE A 51 3.31 3.83 11.04
C PHE A 51 2.11 2.87 10.91
N ALA A 52 2.28 1.73 10.23
CA ALA A 52 1.24 0.71 10.14
C ALA A 52 0.79 0.23 11.52
N LYS A 53 1.73 0.01 12.46
CA LYS A 53 1.39 -0.36 13.85
C LYS A 53 0.60 0.71 14.60
N ILE A 54 0.93 2.00 14.40
CA ILE A 54 0.13 3.10 14.98
C ILE A 54 -1.28 3.06 14.42
N ALA A 55 -1.43 2.90 13.10
CA ALA A 55 -2.75 2.84 12.47
C ALA A 55 -3.58 1.67 13.01
N GLU A 56 -2.99 0.48 13.15
CA GLU A 56 -3.67 -0.69 13.75
C GLU A 56 -4.04 -0.42 15.22
N TYR A 57 -3.13 0.12 16.02
CA TYR A 57 -3.40 0.47 17.42
C TYR A 57 -4.58 1.44 17.55
N VAL A 58 -4.60 2.48 16.72
CA VAL A 58 -5.69 3.47 16.71
C VAL A 58 -7.00 2.81 16.29
N GLY A 59 -6.99 2.02 15.24
CA GLY A 59 -8.20 1.34 14.76
C GLY A 59 -8.79 0.33 15.77
N GLU A 60 -7.93 -0.33 16.55
CA GLU A 60 -8.36 -1.28 17.58
C GLU A 60 -8.84 -0.62 18.88
N LYS A 61 -8.28 0.55 19.22
CA LYS A 61 -8.58 1.24 20.49
C LYS A 61 -9.64 2.31 20.38
N ALA A 62 -9.89 2.82 19.17
CA ALA A 62 -10.87 3.87 18.97
C ALA A 62 -12.28 3.37 19.27
N ALA A 63 -13.04 4.16 20.04
CA ALA A 63 -14.46 3.90 20.28
C ALA A 63 -15.32 4.12 19.01
N LEU A 64 -14.77 4.85 18.03
CA LEU A 64 -15.42 5.15 16.76
C LEU A 64 -15.08 4.07 15.72
N PRO A 65 -16.08 3.37 15.17
CA PRO A 65 -15.86 2.48 14.05
C PRO A 65 -15.18 3.23 12.88
N ALA A 66 -14.24 2.58 12.22
CA ALA A 66 -13.49 3.15 11.08
C ALA A 66 -12.78 4.49 11.39
N ALA A 67 -12.20 4.66 12.59
CA ALA A 67 -11.51 5.88 12.98
C ALA A 67 -10.42 6.29 11.97
N THR A 68 -9.62 5.35 11.47
CA THR A 68 -8.57 5.62 10.49
C THR A 68 -9.11 6.02 9.11
N TRP A 69 -10.26 5.47 8.70
CA TRP A 69 -10.99 5.96 7.53
C TRP A 69 -11.44 7.41 7.72
N THR A 70 -12.01 7.73 8.88
CA THR A 70 -12.46 9.09 9.21
C THR A 70 -11.29 10.07 9.22
N LEU A 71 -10.13 9.66 9.74
CA LEU A 71 -8.87 10.41 9.62
C LEU A 71 -8.53 10.73 8.16
N GLY A 72 -8.53 9.72 7.29
CA GLY A 72 -8.26 9.89 5.87
C GLY A 72 -9.28 10.80 5.17
N MET A 73 -10.56 10.66 5.48
CA MET A 73 -11.65 11.49 4.94
C MET A 73 -11.56 12.96 5.32
N ASN A 74 -10.95 13.28 6.45
CA ASN A 74 -10.80 14.63 6.99
C ASN A 74 -9.36 15.13 6.90
N TYR A 75 -8.45 14.36 6.30
CA TYR A 75 -7.04 14.71 6.18
C TYR A 75 -6.85 16.00 5.36
N ASP A 76 -6.04 16.93 5.85
CA ASP A 76 -5.69 18.12 5.06
C ASP A 76 -4.71 17.74 3.95
N LEU A 77 -5.22 17.72 2.70
CA LEU A 77 -4.39 17.38 1.54
C LEU A 77 -3.20 18.33 1.34
N ASP A 78 -3.23 19.52 1.93
CA ASP A 78 -2.14 20.49 1.87
C ASP A 78 -0.91 19.99 2.60
N GLU A 79 -1.10 19.17 3.62
CA GLU A 79 -0.04 18.54 4.38
C GLU A 79 0.76 17.48 3.58
N LEU A 80 0.18 16.99 2.48
CA LEU A 80 0.93 16.16 1.51
C LEU A 80 1.95 17.00 0.69
N GLY A 81 2.06 18.29 0.97
CA GLY A 81 3.03 19.18 0.35
C GLY A 81 2.90 19.23 -1.18
N PRO A 82 4.01 19.02 -1.93
CA PRO A 82 3.97 19.07 -3.39
C PRO A 82 3.03 18.04 -4.03
N VAL A 83 2.81 16.89 -3.39
CA VAL A 83 1.86 15.87 -3.88
C VAL A 83 0.43 16.35 -3.70
N GLY A 84 0.10 16.97 -2.57
CA GLY A 84 -1.22 17.58 -2.33
C GLY A 84 -1.52 18.71 -3.32
N ALA A 85 -0.53 19.58 -3.60
CA ALA A 85 -0.64 20.59 -4.63
C ALA A 85 -0.88 19.99 -6.02
N ALA A 86 -0.25 18.85 -6.34
CA ALA A 86 -0.49 18.15 -7.60
C ALA A 86 -1.93 17.62 -7.70
N ILE A 87 -2.46 17.03 -6.62
CA ILE A 87 -3.87 16.59 -6.56
C ILE A 87 -4.80 17.78 -6.79
N ALA A 88 -4.63 18.88 -6.04
CA ALA A 88 -5.46 20.09 -6.11
C ALA A 88 -5.43 20.78 -7.50
N SER A 89 -4.34 20.64 -8.25
CA SER A 89 -4.21 21.20 -9.61
C SER A 89 -4.85 20.32 -10.70
N GLY A 90 -5.44 19.16 -10.35
CA GLY A 90 -6.17 18.32 -11.29
C GLY A 90 -7.45 19.00 -11.78
N SER A 91 -7.67 19.07 -13.10
CA SER A 91 -8.90 19.67 -13.67
C SER A 91 -10.11 18.73 -13.55
N THR A 92 -9.88 17.42 -13.53
CA THR A 92 -10.91 16.39 -13.33
C THR A 92 -10.51 15.44 -12.23
N LEU A 93 -11.49 14.68 -11.71
CA LEU A 93 -11.23 13.63 -10.72
C LEU A 93 -10.18 12.65 -11.21
N GLY A 94 -10.29 12.17 -12.46
CA GLY A 94 -9.32 11.26 -13.05
C GLY A 94 -7.91 11.85 -13.11
N ASN A 95 -7.78 13.18 -13.34
CA ASN A 95 -6.48 13.85 -13.31
C ASN A 95 -5.93 13.94 -11.88
N ALA A 96 -6.76 14.29 -10.89
CA ALA A 96 -6.36 14.38 -9.49
C ALA A 96 -5.89 13.01 -8.96
N LEU A 97 -6.65 11.96 -9.20
CA LEU A 97 -6.31 10.59 -8.79
C LEU A 97 -5.05 10.09 -9.48
N ARG A 98 -4.89 10.29 -10.81
CA ARG A 98 -3.66 9.91 -11.53
C ARG A 98 -2.43 10.63 -11.00
N ARG A 99 -2.54 11.91 -10.63
CA ARG A 99 -1.43 12.65 -10.01
C ARG A 99 -1.08 12.10 -8.64
N PHE A 100 -2.08 11.75 -7.83
CA PHE A 100 -1.87 11.12 -6.54
C PHE A 100 -1.14 9.78 -6.72
N SER A 101 -1.67 8.88 -7.55
CA SER A 101 -1.06 7.56 -7.76
C SER A 101 0.36 7.65 -8.34
N SER A 102 0.60 8.52 -9.31
CA SER A 102 1.91 8.66 -9.97
C SER A 102 3.01 9.19 -9.03
N HIS A 103 2.65 9.92 -7.97
CA HIS A 103 3.60 10.51 -7.03
C HIS A 103 3.51 9.91 -5.62
N PHE A 104 2.70 8.87 -5.42
CA PHE A 104 2.51 8.23 -4.13
C PHE A 104 3.82 7.70 -3.52
N GLU A 105 4.73 7.21 -4.36
CA GLU A 105 6.07 6.77 -3.95
C GLU A 105 6.89 7.86 -3.24
N LEU A 106 6.59 9.16 -3.46
CA LEU A 106 7.23 10.25 -2.72
C LEU A 106 6.77 10.33 -1.27
N LEU A 107 5.58 9.82 -0.96
CA LEU A 107 4.98 9.82 0.36
C LEU A 107 5.31 8.56 1.15
N GLN A 108 5.35 7.41 0.50
CA GLN A 108 5.48 6.11 1.15
C GLN A 108 6.25 5.12 0.28
N ASP A 109 7.27 4.50 0.87
CA ASP A 109 8.07 3.45 0.22
C ASP A 109 7.30 2.13 0.12
N THR A 110 7.76 1.26 -0.78
CA THR A 110 7.26 -0.12 -0.92
C THR A 110 5.74 -0.24 -0.88
N SER A 111 5.06 0.75 -1.44
CA SER A 111 3.60 0.80 -1.52
C SER A 111 3.18 1.12 -2.95
N MET A 112 2.01 0.64 -3.32
CA MET A 112 1.44 0.84 -4.65
C MET A 112 0.06 1.47 -4.51
N LEU A 113 -0.13 2.57 -5.21
CA LEU A 113 -1.44 3.17 -5.47
C LEU A 113 -1.60 3.24 -6.98
N GLU A 114 -2.59 2.57 -7.52
CA GLU A 114 -2.82 2.53 -8.98
C GLU A 114 -4.29 2.70 -9.33
N ILE A 115 -4.53 3.08 -10.57
CA ILE A 115 -5.88 3.22 -11.13
C ILE A 115 -5.95 2.35 -12.37
N VAL A 116 -6.88 1.43 -12.37
CA VAL A 116 -7.15 0.54 -13.50
C VAL A 116 -8.58 0.76 -13.97
N VAL A 117 -8.74 1.01 -15.26
CA VAL A 117 -10.06 1.12 -15.90
C VAL A 117 -10.31 -0.15 -16.69
N LYS A 118 -11.42 -0.82 -16.37
CA LYS A 118 -11.91 -2.00 -17.11
C LYS A 118 -13.39 -1.79 -17.38
N GLU A 119 -13.76 -1.82 -18.65
CA GLU A 119 -15.14 -1.55 -19.09
C GLU A 119 -15.63 -0.22 -18.50
N ASP A 120 -16.71 -0.25 -17.74
CA ASP A 120 -17.33 0.94 -17.18
C ASP A 120 -16.93 1.23 -15.72
N ILE A 121 -15.93 0.51 -15.19
CA ILE A 121 -15.47 0.62 -13.80
C ILE A 121 -14.02 1.11 -13.74
N ALA A 122 -13.79 2.12 -12.92
CA ALA A 122 -12.48 2.56 -12.49
C ALA A 122 -12.20 2.03 -11.08
N THR A 123 -11.15 1.24 -10.93
CA THR A 123 -10.71 0.67 -9.65
C THR A 123 -9.43 1.36 -9.20
N ILE A 124 -9.47 1.97 -8.04
CA ILE A 124 -8.33 2.56 -7.36
C ILE A 124 -7.85 1.53 -6.33
N SER A 125 -6.64 1.02 -6.50
CA SER A 125 -6.05 -0.03 -5.67
C SER A 125 -4.91 0.52 -4.82
N TYR A 126 -4.91 0.17 -3.54
CA TYR A 126 -3.83 0.47 -2.62
C TYR A 126 -3.32 -0.80 -1.91
N ARG A 127 -1.99 -0.93 -1.83
CA ARG A 127 -1.35 -2.04 -1.10
C ARG A 127 0.07 -1.67 -0.66
N ILE A 128 0.44 -2.01 0.59
CA ILE A 128 1.85 -2.11 0.99
C ILE A 128 2.43 -3.38 0.35
N LEU A 129 3.57 -3.26 -0.32
CA LEU A 129 4.21 -4.37 -1.05
C LEU A 129 5.20 -5.15 -0.17
N ASP A 130 5.63 -4.59 0.97
CA ASP A 130 6.50 -5.30 1.91
C ASP A 130 5.70 -6.33 2.72
N PRO A 131 5.93 -7.63 2.52
CA PRO A 131 5.20 -8.69 3.21
C PRO A 131 5.55 -8.82 4.70
N GLU A 132 6.57 -8.12 5.20
CA GLU A 132 6.91 -8.10 6.61
C GLU A 132 6.06 -7.11 7.41
N ILE A 133 5.29 -6.23 6.72
CA ILE A 133 4.38 -5.28 7.33
C ILE A 133 2.98 -5.90 7.36
N TRP A 134 2.62 -6.46 8.51
CA TRP A 134 1.32 -7.06 8.78
C TRP A 134 1.02 -7.03 10.30
N PRO A 135 -0.21 -6.74 10.77
CA PRO A 135 -1.36 -6.28 10.00
C PRO A 135 -1.18 -4.86 9.44
N ARG A 136 -2.00 -4.49 8.43
CA ARG A 136 -1.92 -3.20 7.71
C ARG A 136 -3.28 -2.71 7.22
N HIS A 137 -4.35 -3.20 7.86
CA HIS A 137 -5.72 -2.87 7.46
C HIS A 137 -6.07 -1.42 7.71
N HIS A 138 -5.70 -0.89 8.87
CA HIS A 138 -6.01 0.49 9.25
C HIS A 138 -5.18 1.54 8.51
N ASP A 139 -3.97 1.21 8.08
CA ASP A 139 -3.20 2.00 7.11
C ASP A 139 -3.93 2.07 5.75
N ALA A 140 -4.47 0.94 5.29
CA ALA A 140 -5.26 0.91 4.06
C ALA A 140 -6.56 1.73 4.18
N LEU A 141 -7.26 1.65 5.30
CA LEU A 141 -8.45 2.47 5.56
C LEU A 141 -8.12 3.96 5.54
N PHE A 142 -7.01 4.38 6.15
CA PHE A 142 -6.54 5.76 6.12
C PHE A 142 -6.26 6.24 4.69
N THR A 143 -5.47 5.49 3.92
CA THR A 143 -5.12 5.84 2.54
C THR A 143 -6.35 5.87 1.62
N LEU A 144 -7.24 4.87 1.72
CA LEU A 144 -8.48 4.86 0.95
C LEU A 144 -9.47 5.94 1.41
N GLY A 145 -9.42 6.35 2.67
CA GLY A 145 -10.15 7.52 3.17
C GLY A 145 -9.72 8.80 2.44
N ILE A 146 -8.40 9.01 2.24
CA ILE A 146 -7.88 10.13 1.44
C ILE A 146 -8.37 10.03 -0.02
N VAL A 147 -8.35 8.84 -0.62
CA VAL A 147 -8.88 8.62 -1.98
C VAL A 147 -10.36 9.00 -2.05
N ALA A 148 -11.17 8.52 -1.10
CA ALA A 148 -12.60 8.81 -1.04
C ALA A 148 -12.88 10.31 -0.81
N GLN A 149 -12.05 11.00 -0.02
CA GLN A 149 -12.12 12.46 0.12
C GLN A 149 -11.90 13.18 -1.22
N ILE A 150 -10.90 12.75 -2.01
CA ILE A 150 -10.64 13.32 -3.33
C ILE A 150 -11.86 13.09 -4.24
N ILE A 151 -12.44 11.90 -4.24
CA ILE A 151 -13.64 11.57 -5.01
C ILE A 151 -14.83 12.46 -4.58
N LYS A 152 -15.08 12.55 -3.27
CA LYS A 152 -16.16 13.36 -2.70
C LYS A 152 -16.04 14.86 -3.02
N ARG A 153 -14.82 15.38 -3.16
CA ARG A 153 -14.59 16.79 -3.56
C ARG A 153 -15.09 17.06 -4.98
N ALA A 154 -14.98 16.09 -5.89
CA ALA A 154 -15.49 16.21 -7.26
C ALA A 154 -16.98 15.87 -7.33
N VAL A 155 -17.41 14.83 -6.60
CA VAL A 155 -18.78 14.30 -6.62
C VAL A 155 -19.24 14.08 -5.17
N PRO A 156 -19.95 15.04 -4.57
CA PRO A 156 -20.31 14.99 -3.13
C PRO A 156 -21.05 13.72 -2.69
N ASP A 157 -21.91 13.19 -3.56
CA ASP A 157 -22.76 12.03 -3.27
C ASP A 157 -22.17 10.69 -3.72
N ALA A 158 -20.92 10.68 -4.20
CA ALA A 158 -20.28 9.48 -4.78
C ALA A 158 -20.10 8.31 -3.79
N LEU A 159 -20.16 8.56 -2.48
CA LEU A 159 -20.00 7.49 -1.47
C LEU A 159 -20.98 6.33 -1.66
N ALA A 160 -22.21 6.61 -2.16
CA ALA A 160 -23.22 5.59 -2.43
C ALA A 160 -22.92 4.75 -3.69
N GLU A 161 -22.00 5.21 -4.53
CA GLU A 161 -21.61 4.55 -5.79
C GLU A 161 -20.25 3.85 -5.68
N MET A 162 -19.65 3.82 -4.49
CA MET A 162 -18.35 3.17 -4.25
C MET A 162 -18.53 1.73 -3.79
N ASP A 163 -17.84 0.80 -4.45
CA ASP A 163 -17.66 -0.57 -3.96
C ASP A 163 -16.25 -0.74 -3.40
N PHE A 164 -16.13 -1.60 -2.39
CA PHE A 164 -14.89 -1.80 -1.66
C PHE A 164 -14.46 -3.26 -1.68
N CYS A 165 -13.16 -3.49 -1.78
CA CYS A 165 -12.56 -4.78 -1.49
C CYS A 165 -11.35 -4.57 -0.57
N PHE A 166 -11.23 -5.38 0.48
CA PHE A 166 -10.11 -5.30 1.42
C PHE A 166 -9.26 -6.57 1.38
N GLU A 167 -7.95 -6.40 1.56
CA GLU A 167 -6.97 -7.49 1.62
C GLU A 167 -7.19 -8.37 2.86
N CYS A 168 -7.58 -7.78 3.99
CA CYS A 168 -7.83 -8.51 5.23
C CYS A 168 -9.03 -9.46 5.11
N GLU A 169 -9.07 -10.50 5.95
CA GLU A 169 -10.29 -11.26 6.20
C GLU A 169 -11.36 -10.35 6.85
N ARG A 170 -12.62 -10.79 6.80
CA ARG A 170 -13.77 -10.00 7.27
C ARG A 170 -13.50 -9.40 8.65
N ARG A 171 -13.43 -8.07 8.70
CA ARG A 171 -13.44 -7.26 9.91
C ARG A 171 -14.62 -6.32 9.87
N GLU A 172 -15.15 -5.93 11.03
CA GLU A 172 -16.10 -4.84 11.09
C GLU A 172 -15.38 -3.54 10.74
N THR A 173 -15.60 -3.05 9.53
CA THR A 173 -14.96 -1.82 9.08
C THR A 173 -15.66 -0.58 9.65
N GLY A 174 -16.95 -0.69 9.96
CA GLY A 174 -17.77 0.44 10.38
C GLY A 174 -17.81 1.59 9.37
N LEU A 175 -17.48 1.32 8.10
CA LEU A 175 -17.48 2.34 7.06
C LEU A 175 -18.88 2.97 6.95
N PRO A 176 -18.96 4.31 6.95
CA PRO A 176 -20.24 5.03 6.82
C PRO A 176 -20.70 5.05 5.36
N VAL A 177 -20.83 3.86 4.75
CA VAL A 177 -21.23 3.69 3.34
C VAL A 177 -22.54 2.94 3.29
N SER A 178 -23.52 3.49 2.59
CA SER A 178 -24.86 2.91 2.44
C SER A 178 -25.04 2.52 0.98
N GLY A 179 -25.41 1.26 0.74
CA GLY A 179 -25.63 0.75 -0.63
C GLY A 179 -24.41 0.15 -1.32
N SER A 180 -23.21 0.34 -0.77
CA SER A 180 -21.96 -0.19 -1.32
C SER A 180 -21.77 -1.68 -1.05
N GLN A 181 -21.10 -2.39 -1.98
CA GLN A 181 -20.61 -3.73 -1.71
C GLN A 181 -19.26 -3.66 -0.99
N ILE A 182 -19.09 -4.46 0.06
CA ILE A 182 -17.83 -4.61 0.77
C ILE A 182 -17.41 -6.07 0.70
N LEU A 183 -16.31 -6.33 0.01
CA LEU A 183 -15.69 -7.64 -0.12
C LEU A 183 -14.41 -7.72 0.73
N PHE A 184 -14.02 -8.92 1.12
CA PHE A 184 -12.84 -9.20 1.94
C PHE A 184 -12.01 -10.34 1.34
N GLY A 185 -10.75 -10.44 1.75
CA GLY A 185 -9.83 -11.46 1.27
C GLY A 185 -9.30 -11.21 -0.14
N GLY A 186 -9.34 -9.96 -0.60
CA GLY A 186 -8.76 -9.54 -1.88
C GLY A 186 -7.22 -9.58 -1.91
N GLU A 187 -6.64 -9.31 -3.05
CA GLU A 187 -5.17 -9.18 -3.21
C GLU A 187 -4.66 -7.77 -2.87
N SER A 188 -5.56 -6.80 -2.84
CA SER A 188 -5.30 -5.40 -2.53
C SER A 188 -6.54 -4.74 -1.93
N ASN A 189 -6.35 -3.55 -1.37
CA ASN A 189 -7.45 -2.75 -0.85
C ASN A 189 -7.91 -1.80 -1.97
N THR A 190 -9.20 -1.80 -2.31
CA THR A 190 -9.71 -1.09 -3.48
C THR A 190 -10.96 -0.27 -3.19
N ILE A 191 -11.09 0.83 -3.94
CA ILE A 191 -12.34 1.53 -4.19
C ILE A 191 -12.64 1.40 -5.67
N SER A 192 -13.83 0.93 -6.03
CA SER A 192 -14.32 0.88 -7.41
C SER A 192 -15.46 1.88 -7.58
N ILE A 193 -15.42 2.63 -8.67
CA ILE A 193 -16.42 3.66 -9.02
C ILE A 193 -16.78 3.55 -10.52
N PRO A 194 -17.96 4.04 -10.93
CA PRO A 194 -18.27 4.19 -12.36
C PRO A 194 -17.21 5.05 -13.06
N VAL A 195 -16.74 4.61 -14.24
CA VAL A 195 -15.70 5.31 -15.01
C VAL A 195 -16.10 6.75 -15.37
N ALA A 196 -17.39 6.98 -15.58
CA ALA A 196 -17.94 8.32 -15.89
C ALA A 196 -17.60 9.37 -14.83
N LEU A 197 -17.43 8.97 -13.56
CA LEU A 197 -17.07 9.89 -12.48
C LEU A 197 -15.66 10.48 -12.66
N LEU A 198 -14.76 9.81 -13.40
CA LEU A 198 -13.42 10.33 -13.65
C LEU A 198 -13.40 11.65 -14.41
N ASP A 199 -14.45 11.96 -15.16
CA ASP A 199 -14.58 13.21 -15.93
C ASP A 199 -15.21 14.36 -15.11
N ALA A 200 -15.67 14.09 -13.88
CA ALA A 200 -16.21 15.10 -12.99
C ALA A 200 -15.15 16.18 -12.70
N LEU A 201 -15.57 17.45 -12.75
CA LEU A 201 -14.68 18.58 -12.56
C LEU A 201 -14.27 18.70 -11.09
N MET A 202 -12.98 18.86 -10.86
CA MET A 202 -12.47 19.21 -9.54
C MET A 202 -12.74 20.68 -9.22
N PRO A 203 -13.06 21.03 -7.97
CA PRO A 203 -13.08 22.43 -7.54
C PRO A 203 -11.73 23.09 -7.88
N ARG A 204 -11.79 24.30 -8.47
CA ARG A 204 -10.56 25.03 -8.82
C ARG A 204 -9.75 25.32 -7.55
N GLY A 205 -8.58 24.69 -7.43
CA GLY A 205 -7.58 25.02 -6.44
C GLY A 205 -6.70 26.16 -6.95
N ASP A 206 -6.38 27.11 -6.07
CA ASP A 206 -5.52 28.27 -6.39
C ASP A 206 -4.00 27.92 -6.45
N ARG A 207 -3.65 26.63 -6.53
CA ARG A 207 -2.28 26.20 -6.36
C ARG A 207 -1.54 26.00 -7.67
N ASN A 208 -0.46 26.75 -7.77
CA ASN A 208 0.55 26.57 -8.80
C ASN A 208 1.37 25.32 -8.45
N CYS A 209 1.15 24.19 -9.17
CA CYS A 209 1.90 22.96 -8.97
C CYS A 209 2.99 22.81 -10.03
N ASP A 210 4.23 22.69 -9.58
CA ASP A 210 5.35 22.38 -10.46
C ASP A 210 5.49 20.84 -10.64
N LEU A 211 4.68 20.30 -11.56
CA LEU A 211 4.73 18.87 -11.91
C LEU A 211 6.10 18.41 -12.42
N ARG A 212 6.91 19.33 -13.01
CA ARG A 212 8.26 18.98 -13.48
C ARG A 212 9.19 18.75 -12.29
N ASN A 213 9.11 19.59 -11.28
CA ASN A 213 9.87 19.41 -10.05
C ASN A 213 9.50 18.10 -9.36
N LEU A 214 8.19 17.78 -9.23
CA LEU A 214 7.73 16.50 -8.67
C LEU A 214 8.28 15.28 -9.42
N SER A 215 8.22 15.32 -10.76
CA SER A 215 8.76 14.24 -11.60
C SER A 215 10.29 14.12 -11.44
N SER A 216 10.99 15.24 -11.24
CA SER A 216 12.43 15.26 -10.96
C SER A 216 12.75 14.62 -9.61
N LEU A 217 12.01 14.97 -8.55
CA LEU A 217 12.16 14.39 -7.21
C LEU A 217 11.93 12.88 -7.23
N LEU A 218 10.88 12.41 -7.91
CA LEU A 218 10.59 11.00 -8.06
C LEU A 218 11.72 10.27 -8.82
N THR A 219 12.20 10.87 -9.90
CA THR A 219 13.33 10.32 -10.67
C THR A 219 14.59 10.23 -9.82
N GLN A 220 14.88 11.26 -9.03
CA GLN A 220 16.02 11.27 -8.11
C GLN A 220 15.89 10.18 -7.04
N LYS A 221 14.71 10.06 -6.39
CA LYS A 221 14.43 9.01 -5.42
C LYS A 221 14.67 7.62 -6.02
N ARG A 222 14.12 7.36 -7.21
CA ARG A 222 14.31 6.09 -7.92
C ARG A 222 15.75 5.81 -8.31
N ARG A 223 16.54 6.84 -8.66
CA ARG A 223 17.97 6.68 -9.02
C ARG A 223 18.85 6.37 -7.82
N THR A 224 18.53 6.90 -6.65
CA THR A 224 19.30 6.68 -5.42
C THR A 224 18.94 5.36 -4.71
N ALA A 225 17.74 4.83 -4.93
CA ALA A 225 17.32 3.56 -4.36
C ALA A 225 18.15 2.38 -4.88
N PRO A 226 18.55 1.43 -4.00
CA PRO A 226 19.27 0.23 -4.40
C PRO A 226 18.51 -0.56 -5.48
N ALA A 227 19.24 -1.08 -6.47
CA ALA A 227 18.61 -1.84 -7.57
C ALA A 227 17.82 -3.07 -7.04
N ARG A 228 18.35 -3.73 -6.00
CA ARG A 228 17.67 -4.86 -5.33
C ARG A 228 16.28 -4.47 -4.81
N ASP A 229 16.19 -3.33 -4.12
CA ASP A 229 14.95 -2.90 -3.47
C ASP A 229 13.90 -2.47 -4.52
N ARG A 230 14.33 -1.77 -5.56
CA ARG A 230 13.47 -1.43 -6.71
C ARG A 230 12.92 -2.67 -7.41
N LEU A 231 13.78 -3.67 -7.64
CA LEU A 231 13.36 -4.94 -8.25
C LEU A 231 12.40 -5.70 -7.34
N ALA A 232 12.68 -5.79 -6.05
CA ALA A 232 11.81 -6.46 -5.09
C ALA A 232 10.40 -5.83 -5.07
N THR A 233 10.31 -4.49 -5.04
CA THR A 233 9.03 -3.76 -5.11
C THR A 233 8.23 -4.14 -6.35
N ILE A 234 8.86 -4.14 -7.54
CA ILE A 234 8.17 -4.52 -8.78
C ILE A 234 7.80 -6.01 -8.79
N ILE A 235 8.68 -6.88 -8.29
CA ILE A 235 8.38 -8.31 -8.16
C ILE A 235 7.13 -8.49 -7.29
N TYR A 236 7.06 -7.89 -6.08
CA TYR A 236 5.88 -7.99 -5.22
C TYR A 236 4.60 -7.47 -5.88
N ALA A 237 4.69 -6.39 -6.67
CA ALA A 237 3.56 -5.86 -7.40
C ALA A 237 3.01 -6.83 -8.47
N ARG A 238 3.87 -7.72 -9.01
CA ARG A 238 3.54 -8.59 -10.14
C ARG A 238 3.43 -10.08 -9.82
N LEU A 239 3.67 -10.51 -8.58
CA LEU A 239 3.68 -11.95 -8.23
C LEU A 239 2.41 -12.68 -8.67
N SER A 240 1.24 -12.06 -8.53
CA SER A 240 -0.04 -12.65 -8.92
C SER A 240 -0.36 -12.55 -10.41
N GLN A 241 0.44 -11.82 -11.19
CA GLN A 241 0.20 -11.60 -12.62
C GLN A 241 0.79 -12.71 -13.52
N GLY A 242 1.45 -13.71 -12.92
CA GLY A 242 2.02 -14.84 -13.63
C GLY A 242 3.55 -14.82 -13.74
N GLU A 243 4.08 -15.19 -14.91
CA GLU A 243 5.53 -15.30 -15.10
C GLU A 243 6.21 -13.93 -15.10
N ILE A 244 7.26 -13.81 -14.32
CA ILE A 244 8.05 -12.58 -14.18
C ILE A 244 9.29 -12.67 -15.08
N ASN A 245 9.32 -11.84 -16.13
CA ASN A 245 10.42 -11.80 -17.09
C ASN A 245 11.53 -10.82 -16.64
N GLN A 246 12.75 -11.34 -16.53
CA GLN A 246 13.93 -10.59 -16.11
C GLN A 246 14.21 -9.37 -17.00
N ASP A 247 14.05 -9.51 -18.32
CA ASP A 247 14.40 -8.46 -19.28
C ASP A 247 13.37 -7.33 -19.28
N GLU A 248 12.10 -7.67 -19.00
CA GLU A 248 11.04 -6.68 -18.81
C GLU A 248 11.26 -5.85 -17.55
N LEU A 249 11.57 -6.50 -16.43
CA LEU A 249 11.85 -5.80 -15.19
C LEU A 249 13.09 -4.88 -15.33
N ALA A 250 14.15 -5.35 -15.99
CA ALA A 250 15.33 -4.53 -16.23
C ALA A 250 14.97 -3.25 -17.01
N ARG A 251 14.15 -3.36 -18.06
CA ARG A 251 13.68 -2.21 -18.85
C ARG A 251 12.85 -1.24 -18.02
N GLU A 252 11.97 -1.75 -17.15
CA GLU A 252 11.11 -0.94 -16.29
C GLU A 252 11.92 -0.08 -15.29
N ILE A 253 13.01 -0.63 -14.75
CA ILE A 253 13.91 0.15 -13.87
C ILE A 253 14.94 0.98 -14.64
N GLY A 254 14.82 1.06 -15.98
CA GLY A 254 15.72 1.85 -16.85
C GLY A 254 17.12 1.28 -16.96
N MET A 255 17.28 -0.04 -16.94
CA MET A 255 18.57 -0.73 -17.06
C MET A 255 18.55 -1.80 -18.15
N SER A 256 19.73 -2.14 -18.68
CA SER A 256 19.90 -3.37 -19.43
C SER A 256 19.95 -4.59 -18.47
N SER A 257 19.55 -5.77 -18.94
CA SER A 257 19.63 -7.02 -18.15
C SER A 257 21.06 -7.33 -17.70
N ARG A 258 22.07 -6.95 -18.51
CA ARG A 258 23.49 -7.05 -18.15
C ARG A 258 23.83 -6.14 -16.96
N THR A 259 23.38 -4.89 -16.99
CA THR A 259 23.61 -3.92 -15.91
C THR A 259 22.92 -4.35 -14.63
N MET A 260 21.68 -4.82 -14.74
CA MET A 260 20.90 -5.33 -13.62
C MET A 260 21.59 -6.53 -12.95
N ARG A 261 22.03 -7.54 -13.75
CA ARG A 261 22.76 -8.70 -13.23
C ARG A 261 24.04 -8.30 -12.52
N ARG A 262 24.81 -7.37 -13.08
CA ARG A 262 26.03 -6.86 -12.44
C ARG A 262 25.72 -6.21 -11.09
N ARG A 263 24.70 -5.34 -11.00
CA ARG A 263 24.31 -4.68 -9.73
C ARG A 263 23.79 -5.66 -8.68
N LEU A 264 23.07 -6.71 -9.09
CA LEU A 264 22.66 -7.76 -8.16
C LEU A 264 23.87 -8.58 -7.67
N SER A 265 24.85 -8.88 -8.54
CA SER A 265 26.05 -9.61 -8.15
C SER A 265 26.93 -8.84 -7.17
N GLU A 266 26.88 -7.50 -7.17
CA GLU A 266 27.55 -6.64 -6.15
C GLU A 266 26.99 -6.90 -4.72
N THR A 267 25.78 -7.41 -4.63
CA THR A 267 25.15 -7.87 -3.36
C THR A 267 25.12 -9.40 -3.22
N SER A 268 25.93 -10.12 -4.00
CA SER A 268 26.00 -11.59 -4.02
C SER A 268 24.66 -12.28 -4.34
N LEU A 269 23.79 -11.61 -5.10
CA LEU A 269 22.47 -12.12 -5.50
C LEU A 269 22.36 -12.31 -7.02
N THR A 270 21.65 -13.34 -7.42
CA THR A 270 21.12 -13.48 -8.78
C THR A 270 19.66 -13.02 -8.82
N PHE A 271 19.16 -12.74 -10.02
CA PHE A 271 17.73 -12.41 -10.20
C PHE A 271 16.81 -13.53 -9.71
N GLN A 272 17.16 -14.79 -9.99
CA GLN A 272 16.37 -15.94 -9.54
C GLN A 272 16.34 -16.06 -8.02
N GLN A 273 17.46 -15.83 -7.34
CA GLN A 273 17.51 -15.81 -5.88
C GLN A 273 16.65 -14.71 -5.29
N LEU A 274 16.67 -13.50 -5.89
CA LEU A 274 15.81 -12.40 -5.46
C LEU A 274 14.32 -12.74 -5.65
N LEU A 275 13.95 -13.30 -6.80
CA LEU A 275 12.58 -13.73 -7.08
C LEU A 275 12.11 -14.81 -6.11
N ASP A 276 12.95 -15.79 -5.84
CA ASP A 276 12.67 -16.86 -4.88
C ASP A 276 12.53 -16.30 -3.45
N GLU A 277 13.38 -15.35 -3.04
CA GLU A 277 13.26 -14.64 -1.76
C GLU A 277 11.94 -13.89 -1.64
N CYS A 278 11.55 -13.12 -2.67
CA CYS A 278 10.27 -12.41 -2.69
C CYS A 278 9.07 -13.36 -2.61
N ARG A 279 9.09 -14.46 -3.38
CA ARG A 279 8.03 -15.49 -3.33
C ARG A 279 7.91 -16.15 -1.98
N MET A 280 9.03 -16.46 -1.33
CA MET A 280 9.03 -17.05 0.00
C MET A 280 8.42 -16.11 1.04
N ARG A 281 8.85 -14.84 1.06
CA ARG A 281 8.33 -13.84 2.01
C ARG A 281 6.83 -13.60 1.79
N GLN A 282 6.39 -13.49 0.53
CA GLN A 282 4.98 -13.35 0.22
C GLN A 282 4.17 -14.60 0.63
N ALA A 283 4.71 -15.81 0.46
CA ALA A 283 4.07 -17.03 0.94
C ALA A 283 3.86 -17.01 2.45
N MET A 284 4.85 -16.54 3.21
CA MET A 284 4.75 -16.41 4.67
C MET A 284 3.67 -15.40 5.08
N LEU A 285 3.51 -14.30 4.32
CA LEU A 285 2.41 -13.35 4.51
C LEU A 285 1.06 -14.03 4.20
N GLU A 286 0.91 -14.70 3.06
CA GLU A 286 -0.34 -15.36 2.65
C GLU A 286 -0.84 -16.35 3.70
N PHE A 287 0.05 -17.09 4.36
CA PHE A 287 -0.35 -17.99 5.46
C PHE A 287 -0.91 -17.27 6.67
N LYS A 288 -0.48 -16.04 6.93
CA LYS A 288 -0.97 -15.22 8.05
C LYS A 288 -2.23 -14.43 7.68
N ALA A 289 -2.22 -13.84 6.49
CA ALA A 289 -3.27 -12.94 6.03
C ALA A 289 -4.52 -13.70 5.57
N HIS A 290 -4.32 -14.88 4.97
CA HIS A 290 -5.37 -15.69 4.35
C HIS A 290 -5.28 -17.15 4.79
N PRO A 291 -5.48 -17.45 6.09
CA PRO A 291 -5.30 -18.79 6.64
C PRO A 291 -6.24 -19.84 6.04
N GLN A 292 -7.38 -19.41 5.48
CA GLN A 292 -8.38 -20.28 4.84
C GLN A 292 -8.05 -20.65 3.39
N ASN A 293 -7.12 -19.91 2.74
CA ASN A 293 -6.75 -20.22 1.36
C ASN A 293 -6.04 -21.57 1.26
N SER A 294 -6.40 -22.35 0.25
CA SER A 294 -5.70 -23.60 -0.03
C SER A 294 -4.25 -23.34 -0.47
N ILE A 295 -3.38 -24.34 -0.31
CA ILE A 295 -1.98 -24.25 -0.80
C ILE A 295 -1.94 -24.00 -2.32
N ALA A 296 -2.92 -24.52 -3.07
CA ALA A 296 -3.03 -24.29 -4.50
C ALA A 296 -3.38 -22.83 -4.84
N GLN A 297 -4.30 -22.21 -4.08
CA GLN A 297 -4.63 -20.80 -4.24
C GLN A 297 -3.43 -19.90 -3.92
N ILE A 298 -2.72 -20.18 -2.83
CA ILE A 298 -1.49 -19.44 -2.48
C ILE A 298 -0.44 -19.59 -3.58
N ALA A 299 -0.22 -20.81 -4.08
CA ALA A 299 0.72 -21.05 -5.18
C ALA A 299 0.39 -20.21 -6.43
N LEU A 300 -0.90 -20.14 -6.79
CA LEU A 300 -1.36 -19.34 -7.93
C LEU A 300 -1.08 -17.84 -7.73
N ARG A 301 -1.39 -17.30 -6.54
CA ARG A 301 -1.09 -15.91 -6.16
C ARG A 301 0.40 -15.57 -6.20
N LEU A 302 1.27 -16.56 -6.06
CA LEU A 302 2.73 -16.41 -6.14
C LEU A 302 3.28 -16.62 -7.57
N GLY A 303 2.39 -16.78 -8.57
CA GLY A 303 2.76 -16.96 -9.96
C GLY A 303 3.25 -18.36 -10.31
N TYR A 304 2.85 -19.39 -9.55
CA TYR A 304 3.13 -20.78 -9.90
C TYR A 304 1.96 -21.39 -10.68
N ALA A 305 2.23 -21.91 -11.89
CA ALA A 305 1.22 -22.62 -12.65
C ALA A 305 0.79 -23.92 -11.96
N GLU A 306 1.72 -24.60 -11.26
CA GLU A 306 1.50 -25.87 -10.60
C GLU A 306 1.84 -25.77 -9.10
N HIS A 307 0.88 -26.13 -8.23
CA HIS A 307 1.08 -26.10 -6.76
C HIS A 307 2.21 -27.06 -6.30
N SER A 308 2.48 -28.10 -7.05
CA SER A 308 3.59 -29.04 -6.78
C SER A 308 4.96 -28.36 -6.89
N ASN A 309 5.12 -27.44 -7.85
CA ASN A 309 6.34 -26.65 -8.03
C ASN A 309 6.54 -25.69 -6.84
N PHE A 310 5.46 -25.02 -6.42
CA PHE A 310 5.48 -24.21 -5.20
C PHE A 310 5.85 -25.02 -3.97
N THR A 311 5.20 -26.18 -3.74
CA THR A 311 5.46 -27.03 -2.58
C THR A 311 6.93 -27.43 -2.50
N ARG A 312 7.54 -27.83 -3.63
CA ARG A 312 8.98 -28.17 -3.68
C ARG A 312 9.87 -26.97 -3.40
N ALA A 313 9.57 -25.82 -4.01
CA ALA A 313 10.32 -24.60 -3.79
C ALA A 313 10.22 -24.13 -2.33
N PHE A 314 9.02 -24.08 -1.78
CA PHE A 314 8.79 -23.67 -0.39
C PHE A 314 9.49 -24.61 0.59
N SER A 315 9.40 -25.94 0.39
CA SER A 315 10.07 -26.91 1.27
C SER A 315 11.59 -26.73 1.25
N ARG A 316 12.17 -26.39 0.09
CA ARG A 316 13.60 -26.07 -0.02
C ARG A 316 13.97 -24.80 0.74
N TRP A 317 13.11 -23.76 0.71
CA TRP A 317 13.38 -22.47 1.37
C TRP A 317 13.16 -22.54 2.89
N ALA A 318 12.03 -23.12 3.31
CA ALA A 318 11.59 -23.14 4.71
C ALA A 318 12.06 -24.36 5.49
N GLY A 319 12.66 -25.37 4.82
CA GLY A 319 13.06 -26.63 5.45
C GLY A 319 11.90 -27.55 5.83
N MET A 320 10.64 -27.16 5.51
CA MET A 320 9.44 -27.94 5.82
C MET A 320 8.33 -27.68 4.78
N PRO A 321 7.35 -28.61 4.63
CA PRO A 321 6.23 -28.44 3.71
C PRO A 321 5.36 -27.22 4.06
N PRO A 322 4.72 -26.55 3.03
CA PRO A 322 3.86 -25.37 3.24
C PRO A 322 2.75 -25.58 4.27
N GLN A 323 2.10 -26.74 4.25
CA GLN A 323 1.03 -27.08 5.17
C GLN A 323 1.50 -27.12 6.63
N GLN A 324 2.68 -27.70 6.88
CA GLN A 324 3.27 -27.76 8.22
C GLN A 324 3.66 -26.37 8.72
N TYR A 325 4.25 -25.55 7.82
CA TYR A 325 4.59 -24.15 8.14
C TYR A 325 3.35 -23.34 8.50
N ARG A 326 2.24 -23.48 7.76
CA ARG A 326 0.97 -22.77 8.04
C ARG A 326 0.47 -23.07 9.45
N VAL A 327 0.43 -24.36 9.84
CA VAL A 327 0.01 -24.77 11.20
C VAL A 327 0.89 -24.12 12.27
N MET A 328 2.21 -24.12 12.07
CA MET A 328 3.15 -23.50 12.99
C MET A 328 2.95 -21.98 13.08
N ALA A 329 2.76 -21.30 11.94
CA ALA A 329 2.58 -19.85 11.88
C ALA A 329 1.27 -19.40 12.56
N LEU A 330 0.19 -20.17 12.43
CA LEU A 330 -1.09 -19.90 13.11
C LEU A 330 -0.99 -20.11 14.63
N ASN A 331 -0.29 -21.16 15.07
CA ASN A 331 -0.10 -21.40 16.51
C ASN A 331 0.80 -20.35 17.18
N ALA A 332 1.67 -19.67 16.43
CA ALA A 332 2.52 -18.60 16.96
C ALA A 332 1.80 -17.24 17.04
N ALA A 333 0.62 -17.09 16.43
CA ALA A 333 -0.18 -15.87 16.42
C ALA A 333 -1.24 -15.81 17.54
N HIS A 334 -1.39 -16.91 18.29
CA HIS A 334 -2.20 -17.04 19.51
C HIS A 334 -1.31 -17.07 20.76
#